data_b6bd9bf5538b3fb802b00efacab3671a
#
_entry.id   b6bd9bf5538b3fb802b00efacab3671a
#
_cell.length_a   1.000
_cell.length_b   1.000
_cell.length_c   1.000
_cell.angle_alpha   90.00
_cell.angle_beta   90.00
_cell.angle_gamma   90.00
#
_symmetry.space_group_name_H-M   'P 1'
#
loop_
_entity.id
_entity.type
_entity.pdbx_description
1 polymer ?
#
loop_
_entity_poly.entity_id
_entity_poly.type
_entity_poly.pdbx_seq_one_letter_code
_entity_poly.pdbx_strand_id
1 'polypeptide(L)'
;MHRVRRLHKPMIYVIGCGGTGSHVVNQIVDVHSAMVNQGHEGVSVRAFDGDSVAYSNVGRQAFYLQDVGQPKSKVLIERINMHYGLNWSHRGNLMRKEQIRADIIVSCVDTKASRKTIKSADMNDNTYIIECGNARSSGQVILGQHKGDLPNPYDEHPALTKGKEPKGEGCLDPYYKQDLPVNRQVAVYVQQIIWNLLRKHELSHRGVFFDLAQFASNGVQTTERRSA
;
A
#
# COMPACT_ATOMS: atom_id res chain seq x y z
N MET A 1 -15.65 13.22 -11.31
CA MET A 1 -14.69 13.57 -10.22
C MET A 1 -15.19 12.96 -8.92
N HIS A 2 -14.30 12.46 -8.06
CA HIS A 2 -14.68 11.90 -6.75
C HIS A 2 -14.48 12.94 -5.66
N ARG A 3 -15.53 13.18 -4.84
CA ARG A 3 -15.47 14.09 -3.70
C ARG A 3 -14.80 13.39 -2.51
N VAL A 4 -13.67 13.94 -2.04
CA VAL A 4 -12.91 13.35 -0.95
C VAL A 4 -13.55 13.67 0.40
N ARG A 5 -13.76 12.64 1.22
CA ARG A 5 -14.16 12.82 2.64
C ARG A 5 -13.01 13.46 3.41
N ARG A 6 -13.27 14.50 4.19
CA ARG A 6 -12.26 15.11 5.05
C ARG A 6 -11.76 14.09 6.09
N LEU A 7 -10.45 13.87 6.11
CA LEU A 7 -9.77 12.99 7.03
C LEU A 7 -8.92 13.85 8.01
N HIS A 8 -9.22 13.82 9.29
CA HIS A 8 -8.49 14.64 10.27
C HIS A 8 -7.24 13.91 10.72
N LYS A 9 -7.11 12.90 11.28
CA LYS A 9 -5.94 12.11 11.65
C LYS A 9 -6.14 10.65 11.19
N PRO A 10 -6.08 10.38 9.89
CA PRO A 10 -6.47 9.09 9.39
C PRO A 10 -5.59 7.98 9.93
N MET A 11 -6.24 6.86 10.23
CA MET A 11 -5.58 5.59 10.48
C MET A 11 -5.31 4.90 9.14
N ILE A 12 -4.03 4.66 8.85
CA ILE A 12 -3.58 3.97 7.64
C ILE A 12 -3.08 2.57 8.01
N TYR A 13 -3.65 1.55 7.39
CA TYR A 13 -3.13 0.18 7.49
C TYR A 13 -2.28 -0.11 6.25
N VAL A 14 -1.02 -0.50 6.45
CA VAL A 14 -0.15 -1.01 5.39
C VAL A 14 -0.06 -2.52 5.56
N ILE A 15 -0.60 -3.26 4.61
CA ILE A 15 -0.68 -4.73 4.66
C ILE A 15 0.32 -5.31 3.66
N GLY A 16 1.33 -6.02 4.19
CA GLY A 16 2.52 -6.45 3.48
C GLY A 16 3.65 -5.42 3.57
N CYS A 17 4.77 -5.79 4.20
CA CYS A 17 5.98 -4.97 4.37
C CYS A 17 7.18 -5.55 3.59
N GLY A 18 6.90 -6.17 2.45
CA GLY A 18 7.91 -6.70 1.53
C GLY A 18 8.53 -5.61 0.64
N GLY A 19 8.72 -5.94 -0.65
CA GLY A 19 9.34 -5.04 -1.64
C GLY A 19 8.71 -3.66 -1.65
N THR A 20 7.42 -3.57 -1.96
CA THR A 20 6.68 -2.30 -2.03
C THR A 20 6.39 -1.73 -0.66
N GLY A 21 5.80 -2.53 0.25
CA GLY A 21 5.28 -2.02 1.51
C GLY A 21 6.35 -1.44 2.43
N SER A 22 7.58 -1.97 2.41
CA SER A 22 8.68 -1.41 3.18
C SER A 22 9.04 0.02 2.76
N HIS A 23 8.96 0.33 1.47
CA HIS A 23 9.15 1.69 0.96
C HIS A 23 7.93 2.57 1.23
N VAL A 24 6.70 2.04 1.11
CA VAL A 24 5.46 2.76 1.41
C VAL A 24 5.44 3.27 2.84
N VAL A 25 5.76 2.41 3.83
CA VAL A 25 5.79 2.82 5.25
C VAL A 25 6.74 3.99 5.47
N ASN A 26 7.94 3.96 4.86
CA ASN A 26 8.89 5.06 4.95
C ASN A 26 8.36 6.35 4.30
N GLN A 27 7.70 6.28 3.14
CA GLN A 27 7.19 7.47 2.46
C GLN A 27 5.96 8.08 3.12
N ILE A 28 5.17 7.30 3.88
CA ILE A 28 4.07 7.86 4.69
C ILE A 28 4.60 8.78 5.80
N VAL A 29 5.83 8.56 6.28
CA VAL A 29 6.48 9.47 7.24
C VAL A 29 6.63 10.88 6.68
N ASP A 30 7.02 10.99 5.40
CA ASP A 30 7.17 12.30 4.75
C ASP A 30 5.82 13.03 4.67
N VAL A 31 4.74 12.28 4.35
CA VAL A 31 3.38 12.82 4.37
C VAL A 31 2.98 13.28 5.77
N HIS A 32 3.23 12.44 6.79
CA HIS A 32 2.97 12.80 8.19
C HIS A 32 3.69 14.09 8.59
N SER A 33 5.00 14.16 8.34
CA SER A 33 5.83 15.32 8.70
C SER A 33 5.40 16.59 7.99
N ALA A 34 5.09 16.49 6.69
CA ALA A 34 4.60 17.62 5.91
C ALA A 34 3.24 18.12 6.41
N MET A 35 2.34 17.23 6.82
CA MET A 35 1.04 17.59 7.39
C MET A 35 1.20 18.28 8.75
N VAL A 36 2.06 17.75 9.63
CA VAL A 36 2.33 18.34 10.95
C VAL A 36 2.96 19.74 10.81
N ASN A 37 3.92 19.91 9.90
CA ASN A 37 4.53 21.21 9.62
C ASN A 37 3.54 22.26 9.09
N GLN A 38 2.39 21.82 8.57
CA GLN A 38 1.28 22.69 8.12
C GLN A 38 0.17 22.85 9.18
N GLY A 39 0.41 22.42 10.42
CA GLY A 39 -0.53 22.55 11.53
C GLY A 39 -1.64 21.49 11.59
N HIS A 40 -1.49 20.37 10.88
CA HIS A 40 -2.40 19.24 10.97
C HIS A 40 -1.89 18.18 11.96
N GLU A 41 -2.77 17.26 12.39
CA GLU A 41 -2.40 16.18 13.31
C GLU A 41 -1.55 15.07 12.68
N GLY A 42 -1.31 15.13 11.37
CA GLY A 42 -0.62 14.10 10.63
C GLY A 42 -1.47 12.83 10.43
N VAL A 43 -0.81 11.67 10.38
CA VAL A 43 -1.46 10.37 10.18
C VAL A 43 -1.01 9.37 11.25
N SER A 44 -1.82 8.34 11.50
CA SER A 44 -1.44 7.18 12.30
C SER A 44 -1.28 5.95 11.39
N VAL A 45 -0.28 5.11 11.65
CA VAL A 45 -0.01 3.93 10.82
C VAL A 45 0.00 2.65 11.65
N ARG A 46 -0.56 1.59 11.07
CA ARG A 46 -0.35 0.22 11.52
C ARG A 46 0.13 -0.63 10.36
N ALA A 47 1.31 -1.23 10.52
CA ALA A 47 1.90 -2.11 9.52
C ALA A 47 1.65 -3.59 9.87
N PHE A 48 1.33 -4.40 8.85
CA PHE A 48 1.06 -5.83 8.99
C PHE A 48 2.01 -6.63 8.09
N ASP A 49 2.76 -7.55 8.69
CA ASP A 49 3.57 -8.51 7.95
C ASP A 49 3.97 -9.65 8.89
N GLY A 50 3.79 -10.89 8.46
CA GLY A 50 4.13 -12.09 9.25
C GLY A 50 5.53 -12.62 9.02
N ASP A 51 6.28 -12.05 8.06
CA ASP A 51 7.61 -12.54 7.70
C ASP A 51 8.70 -11.87 8.53
N SER A 52 9.84 -12.54 8.61
CA SER A 52 11.10 -11.96 9.07
C SER A 52 11.97 -11.48 7.89
N VAL A 53 12.88 -10.56 8.18
CA VAL A 53 13.85 -10.06 7.21
C VAL A 53 14.87 -11.15 6.87
N ALA A 54 15.04 -11.43 5.58
CA ALA A 54 16.07 -12.32 5.06
C ALA A 54 17.21 -11.53 4.40
N TYR A 55 18.39 -12.13 4.24
CA TYR A 55 19.52 -11.51 3.52
C TYR A 55 19.14 -11.02 2.11
N SER A 56 18.32 -11.78 1.38
CA SER A 56 17.82 -11.40 0.05
C SER A 56 16.90 -10.19 0.03
N ASN A 57 16.45 -9.70 1.18
CA ASN A 57 15.65 -8.50 1.28
C ASN A 57 16.49 -7.21 1.35
N VAL A 58 17.74 -7.33 1.84
CA VAL A 58 18.63 -6.17 2.03
C VAL A 58 18.99 -5.55 0.68
N GLY A 59 18.94 -4.21 0.61
CA GLY A 59 19.22 -3.44 -0.61
C GLY A 59 18.04 -3.32 -1.60
N ARG A 60 17.18 -4.33 -1.70
CA ARG A 60 15.98 -4.33 -2.56
C ARG A 60 14.74 -3.84 -1.84
N GLN A 61 14.61 -4.16 -0.57
CA GLN A 61 13.60 -3.67 0.36
C GLN A 61 14.23 -2.66 1.32
N ALA A 62 13.44 -1.92 2.08
CA ALA A 62 13.94 -0.92 3.02
C ALA A 62 14.47 -1.55 4.33
N PHE A 63 15.30 -2.58 4.20
CA PHE A 63 15.95 -3.28 5.31
C PHE A 63 17.46 -3.23 5.21
N TYR A 64 18.13 -3.36 6.36
CA TYR A 64 19.57 -3.35 6.52
C TYR A 64 20.09 -4.71 7.03
N LEU A 65 21.40 -4.94 6.98
CA LEU A 65 22.01 -6.19 7.44
C LEU A 65 21.67 -6.51 8.91
N GLN A 66 21.62 -5.51 9.76
CA GLN A 66 21.28 -5.64 11.19
C GLN A 66 19.84 -6.06 11.44
N ASP A 67 18.96 -5.94 10.45
CA ASP A 67 17.54 -6.28 10.56
C ASP A 67 17.29 -7.77 10.32
N VAL A 68 18.26 -8.49 9.77
CA VAL A 68 18.10 -9.90 9.36
C VAL A 68 17.67 -10.76 10.56
N GLY A 69 16.64 -11.57 10.35
CA GLY A 69 16.00 -12.39 11.38
C GLY A 69 14.89 -11.69 12.19
N GLN A 70 14.81 -10.37 12.14
CA GLN A 70 13.77 -9.62 12.85
C GLN A 70 12.45 -9.57 12.05
N PRO A 71 11.27 -9.49 12.72
CA PRO A 71 9.99 -9.33 12.02
C PRO A 71 9.94 -8.03 11.19
N LYS A 72 9.55 -8.13 9.91
CA LYS A 72 9.56 -7.00 8.96
C LYS A 72 8.79 -5.79 9.44
N SER A 73 7.52 -5.99 9.81
CA SER A 73 6.64 -4.89 10.27
C SER A 73 7.17 -4.22 11.54
N LYS A 74 7.74 -5.00 12.47
CA LYS A 74 8.34 -4.49 13.71
C LYS A 74 9.51 -3.56 13.43
N VAL A 75 10.48 -4.04 12.65
CA VAL A 75 11.71 -3.29 12.34
C VAL A 75 11.39 -1.94 11.71
N LEU A 76 10.48 -1.90 10.73
CA LEU A 76 10.11 -0.65 10.06
C LEU A 76 9.48 0.34 11.03
N ILE A 77 8.50 -0.11 11.80
CA ILE A 77 7.73 0.78 12.68
C ILE A 77 8.56 1.26 13.86
N GLU A 78 9.33 0.38 14.51
CA GLU A 78 10.17 0.79 15.64
C GLU A 78 11.27 1.77 15.22
N ARG A 79 11.86 1.57 14.04
CA ARG A 79 12.84 2.50 13.45
C ARG A 79 12.24 3.88 13.22
N ILE A 80 11.05 3.94 12.62
CA ILE A 80 10.34 5.19 12.38
C ILE A 80 9.97 5.87 13.69
N ASN A 81 9.39 5.13 14.64
CA ASN A 81 9.01 5.68 15.94
C ASN A 81 10.22 6.26 16.66
N MET A 82 11.36 5.58 16.62
CA MET A 82 12.61 6.05 17.27
C MET A 82 13.14 7.35 16.63
N HIS A 83 13.12 7.45 15.29
CA HIS A 83 13.71 8.58 14.60
C HIS A 83 12.81 9.82 14.57
N TYR A 84 11.49 9.62 14.56
CA TYR A 84 10.51 10.70 14.40
C TYR A 84 9.67 10.97 15.65
N GLY A 85 9.94 10.28 16.77
CA GLY A 85 9.18 10.43 18.00
C GLY A 85 7.71 10.02 17.87
N LEU A 86 7.40 9.03 17.02
CA LEU A 86 6.05 8.57 16.74
C LEU A 86 5.68 7.35 17.60
N ASN A 87 4.40 6.99 17.58
CA ASN A 87 3.85 5.82 18.26
C ASN A 87 3.02 4.94 17.33
N TRP A 88 3.46 4.81 16.07
CA TRP A 88 2.85 3.91 15.11
C TRP A 88 2.96 2.46 15.59
N SER A 89 2.07 1.60 15.11
CA SER A 89 1.98 0.22 15.59
C SER A 89 2.24 -0.79 14.48
N HIS A 90 2.65 -2.00 14.87
CA HIS A 90 2.85 -3.12 13.96
C HIS A 90 2.15 -4.37 14.48
N ARG A 91 1.87 -5.29 13.57
CA ARG A 91 1.38 -6.64 13.86
C ARG A 91 1.96 -7.65 12.87
N GLY A 92 1.79 -8.93 13.18
CA GLY A 92 1.95 -10.01 12.22
C GLY A 92 0.94 -9.92 11.08
N ASN A 93 0.53 -11.03 10.50
CA ASN A 93 -0.43 -11.03 9.41
C ASN A 93 -1.80 -10.48 9.83
N LEU A 94 -2.51 -9.87 8.87
CA LEU A 94 -3.93 -9.57 9.02
C LEU A 94 -4.70 -10.89 9.16
N MET A 95 -5.47 -11.01 10.22
CA MET A 95 -6.24 -12.22 10.49
C MET A 95 -7.52 -12.27 9.65
N ARG A 96 -7.90 -13.47 9.23
CA ARG A 96 -9.15 -13.70 8.52
C ARG A 96 -10.34 -13.30 9.41
N LYS A 97 -11.29 -12.54 8.87
CA LYS A 97 -12.44 -11.94 9.59
C LYS A 97 -12.04 -10.91 10.66
N GLU A 98 -10.84 -10.39 10.64
CA GLU A 98 -10.47 -9.28 11.50
C GLU A 98 -11.27 -8.03 11.11
N GLN A 99 -11.74 -7.29 12.12
CA GLN A 99 -12.37 -6.01 11.91
C GLN A 99 -11.31 -4.93 11.61
N ILE A 100 -11.38 -4.36 10.44
CA ILE A 100 -10.46 -3.29 10.02
C ILE A 100 -11.02 -1.94 10.44
N ARG A 101 -10.29 -1.27 11.31
CA ARG A 101 -10.58 0.10 11.78
C ARG A 101 -9.58 1.08 11.17
N ALA A 102 -9.59 1.19 9.85
CA ALA A 102 -8.74 2.09 9.10
C ALA A 102 -9.57 3.01 8.19
N ASP A 103 -9.08 4.22 7.97
CA ASP A 103 -9.60 5.14 6.97
C ASP A 103 -9.03 4.82 5.58
N ILE A 104 -7.77 4.37 5.55
CA ILE A 104 -7.05 4.01 4.34
C ILE A 104 -6.36 2.66 4.54
N ILE A 105 -6.51 1.76 3.60
CA ILE A 105 -5.75 0.52 3.50
C ILE A 105 -4.82 0.64 2.31
N VAL A 106 -3.53 0.34 2.51
CA VAL A 106 -2.56 0.15 1.43
C VAL A 106 -2.23 -1.33 1.35
N SER A 107 -2.68 -1.96 0.28
CA SER A 107 -2.49 -3.39 0.00
C SER A 107 -1.20 -3.57 -0.81
N CYS A 108 -0.15 -4.03 -0.14
CA CYS A 108 1.16 -4.34 -0.72
C CYS A 108 1.45 -5.86 -0.72
N VAL A 109 0.40 -6.66 -0.74
CA VAL A 109 0.49 -8.13 -0.72
C VAL A 109 0.62 -8.69 -2.14
N ASP A 110 1.34 -9.79 -2.28
CA ASP A 110 1.61 -10.46 -3.55
C ASP A 110 0.66 -11.62 -3.86
N THR A 111 0.04 -12.24 -2.81
CA THR A 111 -0.81 -13.41 -3.00
C THR A 111 -2.29 -13.07 -3.16
N LYS A 112 -3.00 -13.87 -3.97
CA LYS A 112 -4.47 -13.80 -4.10
C LYS A 112 -5.18 -14.13 -2.78
N ALA A 113 -4.59 -15.01 -1.96
CA ALA A 113 -5.12 -15.37 -0.66
C ALA A 113 -5.15 -14.16 0.29
N SER A 114 -4.06 -13.39 0.37
CA SER A 114 -3.99 -12.18 1.18
C SER A 114 -4.97 -11.11 0.67
N ARG A 115 -5.09 -10.92 -0.65
CA ARG A 115 -6.08 -10.00 -1.24
C ARG A 115 -7.52 -10.43 -0.94
N LYS A 116 -7.82 -11.73 -0.94
CA LYS A 116 -9.13 -12.25 -0.51
C LYS A 116 -9.40 -11.92 0.96
N THR A 117 -8.41 -12.04 1.81
CA THR A 117 -8.54 -11.68 3.23
C THR A 117 -8.91 -10.21 3.39
N ILE A 118 -8.21 -9.31 2.69
CA ILE A 118 -8.52 -7.86 2.71
C ILE A 118 -9.94 -7.62 2.16
N LYS A 119 -10.27 -8.20 1.00
CA LYS A 119 -11.59 -8.04 0.37
C LYS A 119 -12.74 -8.46 1.28
N SER A 120 -12.56 -9.55 2.06
CA SER A 120 -13.59 -10.14 2.91
C SER A 120 -13.59 -9.59 4.34
N ALA A 121 -12.70 -8.67 4.67
CA ALA A 121 -12.62 -8.10 6.01
C ALA A 121 -13.84 -7.19 6.30
N ASP A 122 -14.27 -7.19 7.56
CA ASP A 122 -15.27 -6.25 8.04
C ASP A 122 -14.66 -4.86 8.21
N MET A 123 -15.10 -3.90 7.41
CA MET A 123 -14.60 -2.52 7.42
C MET A 123 -15.69 -1.51 7.06
N ASN A 124 -15.46 -0.24 7.36
CA ASN A 124 -16.39 0.82 7.00
C ASN A 124 -16.56 0.93 5.49
N ASP A 125 -17.77 1.20 5.03
CA ASP A 125 -18.11 1.28 3.60
C ASP A 125 -17.23 2.28 2.84
N ASN A 126 -16.92 3.41 3.46
CA ASN A 126 -16.10 4.47 2.88
C ASN A 126 -14.58 4.31 3.11
N THR A 127 -14.11 3.17 3.65
CA THR A 127 -12.68 2.91 3.76
C THR A 127 -12.04 2.93 2.40
N TYR A 128 -11.01 3.76 2.21
CA TYR A 128 -10.22 3.80 0.99
C TYR A 128 -9.30 2.59 0.90
N ILE A 129 -9.20 2.00 -0.27
CA ILE A 129 -8.31 0.87 -0.57
C ILE A 129 -7.37 1.31 -1.69
N ILE A 130 -6.07 1.32 -1.42
CA ILE A 130 -5.02 1.54 -2.40
C ILE A 130 -4.41 0.16 -2.69
N GLU A 131 -4.74 -0.40 -3.85
CA GLU A 131 -4.20 -1.69 -4.30
C GLU A 131 -2.93 -1.46 -5.09
N CYS A 132 -1.85 -2.12 -4.68
CA CYS A 132 -0.53 -2.06 -5.31
C CYS A 132 -0.24 -3.35 -6.07
N GLY A 133 0.19 -3.20 -7.31
CA GLY A 133 0.67 -4.31 -8.13
C GLY A 133 1.96 -3.94 -8.82
N ASN A 134 2.85 -4.91 -8.99
CA ASN A 134 4.08 -4.75 -9.75
C ASN A 134 4.41 -6.02 -10.53
N ALA A 135 5.13 -5.82 -11.62
CA ALA A 135 5.74 -6.85 -12.45
C ALA A 135 7.25 -6.57 -12.56
N ARG A 136 7.90 -7.03 -13.62
CA ARG A 136 9.35 -6.85 -13.78
C ARG A 136 9.75 -5.37 -13.86
N SER A 137 9.25 -4.64 -14.86
CA SER A 137 9.57 -3.23 -15.11
C SER A 137 8.36 -2.31 -14.95
N SER A 138 7.18 -2.86 -14.71
CA SER A 138 5.91 -2.13 -14.68
C SER A 138 5.17 -2.32 -13.37
N GLY A 139 4.18 -1.48 -13.14
CA GLY A 139 3.33 -1.58 -11.97
C GLY A 139 2.07 -0.73 -12.07
N GLN A 140 1.26 -0.85 -11.03
CA GLN A 140 0.03 -0.10 -10.91
C GLN A 140 -0.26 0.26 -9.46
N VAL A 141 -0.94 1.38 -9.28
CA VAL A 141 -1.52 1.79 -8.00
C VAL A 141 -2.93 2.27 -8.28
N ILE A 142 -3.92 1.63 -7.67
CA ILE A 142 -5.34 1.92 -7.91
C ILE A 142 -6.02 2.21 -6.57
N LEU A 143 -6.59 3.40 -6.46
CA LEU A 143 -7.44 3.80 -5.37
C LEU A 143 -8.89 3.39 -5.65
N GLY A 144 -9.53 2.83 -4.66
CA GLY A 144 -10.98 2.60 -4.63
C GLY A 144 -11.51 2.71 -3.20
N GLN A 145 -12.74 2.27 -2.99
CA GLN A 145 -13.38 2.20 -1.67
C GLN A 145 -13.99 0.83 -1.45
N HIS A 146 -14.21 0.48 -0.18
CA HIS A 146 -14.82 -0.81 0.15
C HIS A 146 -16.21 -0.94 -0.50
N LYS A 147 -17.12 0.00 -0.22
CA LYS A 147 -18.48 0.07 -0.79
C LYS A 147 -18.93 1.50 -1.13
N GLY A 148 -17.99 2.47 -1.12
CA GLY A 148 -18.31 3.89 -1.40
C GLY A 148 -18.46 4.19 -2.90
N ASP A 149 -18.31 5.47 -3.25
CA ASP A 149 -18.52 5.97 -4.62
C ASP A 149 -17.46 5.48 -5.61
N LEU A 150 -16.22 5.25 -5.15
CA LEU A 150 -15.18 4.67 -6.02
C LEU A 150 -15.34 3.16 -6.12
N PRO A 151 -15.12 2.57 -7.31
CA PRO A 151 -15.13 1.12 -7.47
C PRO A 151 -14.14 0.44 -6.53
N ASN A 152 -14.53 -0.69 -5.93
CA ASN A 152 -13.60 -1.50 -5.16
C ASN A 152 -12.59 -2.16 -6.12
N PRO A 153 -11.26 -2.02 -5.90
CA PRO A 153 -10.25 -2.55 -6.81
C PRO A 153 -10.37 -4.07 -7.06
N TYR A 154 -10.84 -4.82 -6.06
CA TYR A 154 -11.01 -6.26 -6.16
C TYR A 154 -12.29 -6.70 -6.90
N ASP A 155 -13.27 -5.81 -7.03
CA ASP A 155 -14.47 -6.05 -7.83
C ASP A 155 -14.22 -5.64 -9.29
N GLU A 156 -13.51 -4.55 -9.49
CA GLU A 156 -13.11 -4.06 -10.81
C GLU A 156 -12.10 -4.97 -11.49
N HIS A 157 -11.18 -5.56 -10.71
CA HIS A 157 -10.14 -6.48 -11.18
C HIS A 157 -10.25 -7.86 -10.49
N PRO A 158 -11.24 -8.70 -10.84
CA PRO A 158 -11.47 -9.98 -10.17
C PRO A 158 -10.27 -10.94 -10.23
N ALA A 159 -9.40 -10.82 -11.23
CA ALA A 159 -8.18 -11.60 -11.35
C ALA A 159 -7.23 -11.47 -10.17
N LEU A 160 -7.29 -10.34 -9.44
CA LEU A 160 -6.49 -10.11 -8.23
C LEU A 160 -6.85 -11.07 -7.09
N THR A 161 -8.08 -11.57 -7.07
CA THR A 161 -8.58 -12.44 -5.99
C THR A 161 -9.06 -13.81 -6.49
N LYS A 162 -9.31 -14.01 -7.79
CA LYS A 162 -9.83 -15.25 -8.37
C LYS A 162 -8.75 -16.05 -9.10
N GLY A 163 -8.99 -17.35 -9.28
CA GLY A 163 -8.09 -18.27 -9.99
C GLY A 163 -6.97 -18.84 -9.11
N LYS A 164 -6.13 -19.68 -9.71
CA LYS A 164 -4.96 -20.27 -9.07
C LYS A 164 -3.85 -19.22 -8.92
N GLU A 165 -3.05 -19.35 -7.86
CA GLU A 165 -1.80 -18.60 -7.79
C GLU A 165 -0.92 -18.96 -9.00
N PRO A 166 -0.21 -18.00 -9.61
CA PRO A 166 0.80 -18.33 -10.60
C PRO A 166 1.77 -19.32 -9.96
N LYS A 167 2.07 -20.41 -10.66
CA LYS A 167 3.14 -21.31 -10.21
C LYS A 167 4.41 -20.48 -10.14
N GLY A 168 5.00 -20.38 -8.95
CA GLY A 168 6.27 -19.69 -8.78
C GLY A 168 7.27 -20.32 -9.73
N GLU A 169 7.78 -19.54 -10.67
CA GLU A 169 8.99 -19.92 -11.38
C GLU A 169 10.06 -20.11 -10.31
N GLY A 170 10.61 -21.35 -10.24
CA GLY A 170 11.50 -21.77 -9.17
C GLY A 170 12.65 -20.79 -8.92
N CYS A 171 13.49 -21.07 -7.95
CA CYS A 171 14.66 -20.35 -7.39
C CYS A 171 15.42 -19.33 -8.26
N LEU A 172 14.75 -18.51 -9.08
CA LEU A 172 15.35 -17.37 -9.74
C LEU A 172 15.60 -16.29 -8.69
N ASP A 173 16.82 -15.78 -8.67
CA ASP A 173 17.22 -14.65 -7.85
C ASP A 173 16.14 -13.53 -7.93
N PRO A 174 15.67 -12.99 -6.81
CA PRO A 174 14.68 -11.92 -6.78
C PRO A 174 15.05 -10.71 -7.66
N TYR A 175 16.34 -10.44 -7.88
CA TYR A 175 16.84 -9.38 -8.76
C TYR A 175 16.54 -9.62 -10.25
N TYR A 176 16.37 -10.88 -10.68
CA TYR A 176 15.92 -11.18 -12.05
C TYR A 176 14.41 -11.08 -12.23
N LYS A 177 13.64 -11.12 -11.14
CA LYS A 177 12.18 -11.05 -11.20
C LYS A 177 11.64 -9.63 -11.31
N GLN A 178 12.34 -8.66 -10.73
CA GLN A 178 11.93 -7.27 -10.69
C GLN A 178 13.12 -6.33 -10.81
N ASP A 179 12.99 -5.34 -11.65
CA ASP A 179 13.94 -4.23 -11.73
C ASP A 179 13.96 -3.43 -10.42
N LEU A 180 15.13 -3.01 -10.00
CA LEU A 180 15.36 -2.41 -8.68
C LEU A 180 14.43 -1.22 -8.34
N PRO A 181 14.10 -0.30 -9.27
CA PRO A 181 13.30 0.90 -8.91
C PRO A 181 11.80 0.65 -8.86
N VAL A 182 11.26 -0.48 -9.37
CA VAL A 182 9.81 -0.71 -9.52
C VAL A 182 9.06 -0.57 -8.20
N ASN A 183 9.54 -1.20 -7.14
CA ASN A 183 8.90 -1.15 -5.82
C ASN A 183 8.89 0.28 -5.22
N ARG A 184 9.98 1.02 -5.42
CA ARG A 184 10.08 2.41 -4.98
C ARG A 184 9.14 3.31 -5.77
N GLN A 185 9.01 3.08 -7.07
CA GLN A 185 8.09 3.84 -7.92
C GLN A 185 6.64 3.64 -7.51
N VAL A 186 6.23 2.39 -7.21
CA VAL A 186 4.90 2.12 -6.64
C VAL A 186 4.69 2.92 -5.35
N ALA A 187 5.68 2.93 -4.45
CA ALA A 187 5.58 3.64 -3.18
C ALA A 187 5.44 5.16 -3.38
N VAL A 188 6.12 5.75 -4.36
CA VAL A 188 5.96 7.17 -4.74
C VAL A 188 4.53 7.48 -5.19
N TYR A 189 3.91 6.60 -6.00
CA TYR A 189 2.53 6.80 -6.40
C TYR A 189 1.53 6.60 -5.25
N VAL A 190 1.79 5.68 -4.33
CA VAL A 190 1.00 5.54 -3.09
C VAL A 190 1.08 6.82 -2.26
N GLN A 191 2.29 7.36 -2.05
CA GLN A 191 2.51 8.63 -1.36
C GLN A 191 1.71 9.76 -2.00
N GLN A 192 1.75 9.88 -3.33
CA GLN A 192 1.01 10.90 -4.07
C GLN A 192 -0.51 10.74 -3.91
N ILE A 193 -1.03 9.52 -3.91
CA ILE A 193 -2.46 9.26 -3.69
C ILE A 193 -2.86 9.66 -2.27
N ILE A 194 -2.11 9.24 -1.25
CA ILE A 194 -2.37 9.61 0.16
C ILE A 194 -2.30 11.13 0.31
N TRP A 195 -1.29 11.78 -0.25
CA TRP A 195 -1.15 13.24 -0.24
C TRP A 195 -2.38 13.93 -0.85
N ASN A 196 -2.87 13.44 -1.98
CA ASN A 196 -4.06 13.97 -2.63
C ASN A 196 -5.33 13.78 -1.77
N LEU A 197 -5.51 12.60 -1.15
CA LEU A 197 -6.63 12.33 -0.24
C LEU A 197 -6.65 13.27 0.98
N LEU A 198 -5.48 13.69 1.46
CA LEU A 198 -5.38 14.57 2.63
C LEU A 198 -5.52 16.06 2.29
N ARG A 199 -5.23 16.44 1.04
CA ARG A 199 -5.07 17.84 0.62
C ARG A 199 -6.13 18.34 -0.34
N LYS A 200 -6.78 17.46 -1.09
CA LYS A 200 -7.73 17.84 -2.13
C LYS A 200 -9.16 17.55 -1.70
N HIS A 201 -10.09 18.39 -2.14
CA HIS A 201 -11.52 18.17 -1.96
C HIS A 201 -12.10 17.22 -3.02
N GLU A 202 -11.44 17.13 -4.17
CA GLU A 202 -11.87 16.31 -5.30
C GLU A 202 -10.68 15.67 -6.00
N LEU A 203 -10.90 14.46 -6.52
CA LEU A 203 -9.93 13.71 -7.31
C LEU A 203 -10.46 13.50 -8.72
N SER A 204 -9.66 13.89 -9.72
CA SER A 204 -9.92 13.57 -11.14
C SER A 204 -9.31 12.22 -11.54
N HIS A 205 -8.26 11.79 -10.85
CA HIS A 205 -7.57 10.52 -11.08
C HIS A 205 -7.47 9.74 -9.77
N ARG A 206 -7.61 8.43 -9.86
CA ARG A 206 -7.59 7.50 -8.72
C ARG A 206 -6.47 6.47 -8.80
N GLY A 207 -5.55 6.60 -9.74
CA GLY A 207 -4.46 5.66 -9.87
C GLY A 207 -3.60 5.90 -11.10
N VAL A 208 -2.69 4.96 -11.30
CA VAL A 208 -1.72 5.00 -12.39
C VAL A 208 -1.31 3.58 -12.77
N PHE A 209 -1.12 3.37 -14.08
CA PHE A 209 -0.32 2.28 -14.65
C PHE A 209 0.98 2.87 -15.16
N PHE A 210 2.10 2.21 -14.93
CA PHE A 210 3.41 2.68 -15.40
C PHE A 210 4.28 1.54 -15.91
N ASP A 211 5.21 1.88 -16.81
CA ASP A 211 6.27 1.00 -17.28
C ASP A 211 7.59 1.76 -17.30
N LEU A 212 8.52 1.34 -16.45
CA LEU A 212 9.84 1.99 -16.31
C LEU A 212 10.76 1.68 -17.50
N ALA A 213 10.59 0.54 -18.15
CA ALA A 213 11.39 0.22 -19.34
C ALA A 213 11.04 1.15 -20.52
N GLN A 214 9.81 1.64 -20.55
CA GLN A 214 9.34 2.60 -21.57
C GLN A 214 9.31 4.05 -21.09
N PHE A 215 9.66 4.32 -19.82
CA PHE A 215 9.51 5.63 -19.18
C PHE A 215 8.10 6.23 -19.34
N ALA A 216 7.08 5.38 -19.29
CA ALA A 216 5.70 5.75 -19.55
C ALA A 216 4.83 5.59 -18.29
N SER A 217 3.83 6.46 -18.16
CA SER A 217 2.79 6.35 -17.14
C SER A 217 1.44 6.88 -17.65
N ASN A 218 0.36 6.19 -17.28
CA ASN A 218 -1.00 6.54 -17.65
C ASN A 218 -1.88 6.62 -16.41
N GLY A 219 -2.51 7.79 -16.20
CA GLY A 219 -3.42 8.02 -15.09
C GLY A 219 -4.76 7.30 -15.27
N VAL A 220 -5.29 6.75 -14.19
CA VAL A 220 -6.63 6.17 -14.14
C VAL A 220 -7.61 7.24 -13.66
N GLN A 221 -8.57 7.61 -14.51
CA GLN A 221 -9.59 8.61 -14.16
C GLN A 221 -10.58 8.07 -13.12
N THR A 222 -11.13 8.98 -12.31
CA THR A 222 -12.27 8.66 -11.46
C THR A 222 -13.54 8.57 -12.33
N THR A 223 -14.04 7.35 -12.53
CA THR A 223 -15.38 7.13 -13.08
C THR A 223 -16.33 6.91 -11.90
N GLU A 224 -17.36 7.73 -11.77
CA GLU A 224 -18.43 7.48 -10.81
C GLU A 224 -19.11 6.15 -11.16
N ARG A 225 -19.47 5.34 -10.15
CA ARG A 225 -20.37 4.20 -10.38
C ARG A 225 -21.63 4.79 -11.00
N ARG A 226 -21.92 4.49 -12.27
CA ARG A 226 -23.25 4.69 -12.80
C ARG A 226 -24.15 3.80 -11.97
N SER A 227 -25.03 4.41 -11.17
CA SER A 227 -26.14 3.72 -10.52
C SER A 227 -26.94 3.01 -11.61
N ALA A 228 -26.91 1.67 -11.55
CA ALA A 228 -27.76 0.82 -12.36
C ALA A 228 -29.15 0.75 -11.74
#